data_c4bedb8173443248c32143a1ab6a005f
#
_entry.id   c4bedb8173443248c32143a1ab6a005f
#
_cell.length_a   1.000
_cell.length_b   1.000
_cell.length_c   1.000
_cell.angle_alpha   90.00
_cell.angle_beta   90.00
_cell.angle_gamma   90.00
#
_symmetry.space_group_name_H-M   'P 1'
#
loop_
_entity.id
_entity.type
_entity.pdbx_description
1 polymer ?
#
loop_
_entity_poly.entity_id
_entity_poly.type
_entity_poly.pdbx_seq_one_letter_code
_entity_poly.pdbx_strand_id
1 'polypeptide(L)'
;MRRNINPYSAGKGLIHRPKSETPGDAVSEAVGYGMLVALYANDQEHFNSIWEAANEKMWDGCYYNWQMGPDGNISGEGAATDAEEDVALSLIFADKLVSAGKWQPYTSTKFNYGYADHAKKILDCMWSSQQVTSSGILAPGAGWGGDSFVNPGYFSPAWYKIFAKFDSNGDRWNMVVDKTYEILSKSPGYSMGMIPDWMRPDGNWAGSLGYNAYFNSRAFFKDAIRILWRVAIDAVWFNESRAKDFLKNSLAFINSKGGAAASNFYQIEKAGELLPADDIWTDFNDSKNESTWRYRREHSHLTVGMWSTAALAVGESTDRIAFSEELGKFYEGGDFFGNAVDPTGGIEDTLHNEMYFDQFLAWFGASMMSGTFMNVIDAIDNPKAATAGDSSSLTKPVIGIAHSRIKANADIRLTHMGNAILFTLPEVAEWNLYDMNGHKIAEARGSNFLWQKGNQGVYIIKARSKGTSYMRKVAVR
;
A
#
# COMPACT_ATOMS: atom_id res chain seq x y z
N MET A 1 4.85 1.24 9.71
CA MET A 1 3.74 1.94 10.38
C MET A 1 4.09 2.28 11.82
N ARG A 2 4.21 1.34 12.77
CA ARG A 2 4.37 1.62 14.21
C ARG A 2 5.48 2.63 14.57
N ARG A 3 6.59 2.65 13.84
CA ARG A 3 7.72 3.57 14.10
C ARG A 3 7.40 5.02 13.74
N ASN A 4 6.45 5.26 12.84
CA ASN A 4 6.08 6.59 12.35
C ASN A 4 4.76 7.08 12.94
N ILE A 5 4.20 6.37 13.91
CA ILE A 5 3.07 6.85 14.70
C ILE A 5 3.62 7.72 15.83
N ASN A 6 3.40 9.02 15.73
CA ASN A 6 3.73 9.95 16.80
C ASN A 6 2.55 10.08 17.76
N PRO A 7 2.72 9.73 19.03
CA PRO A 7 1.66 9.88 20.02
C PRO A 7 1.44 11.36 20.36
N TYR A 8 0.19 11.81 20.33
CA TYR A 8 -0.23 13.12 20.83
C TYR A 8 -0.67 13.05 22.31
N SER A 9 -1.23 11.91 22.68
CA SER A 9 -1.64 11.57 24.03
C SER A 9 -1.64 10.05 24.17
N ALA A 10 -1.88 9.54 25.37
CA ALA A 10 -1.95 8.10 25.58
C ALA A 10 -2.99 7.46 24.65
N GLY A 11 -2.56 6.52 23.82
CA GLY A 11 -3.41 5.78 22.90
C GLY A 11 -3.86 6.56 21.65
N LYS A 12 -3.32 7.73 21.34
CA LYS A 12 -3.65 8.53 20.15
C LYS A 12 -2.39 8.95 19.41
N GLY A 13 -2.30 8.65 18.12
CA GLY A 13 -1.16 9.05 17.30
C GLY A 13 -1.47 9.01 15.81
N LEU A 14 -0.85 9.91 15.05
CA LEU A 14 -0.92 9.97 13.59
C LEU A 14 0.36 9.47 12.95
N ILE A 15 0.24 9.05 11.70
CA ILE A 15 1.38 8.69 10.88
C ILE A 15 1.96 9.96 10.30
N HIS A 16 3.22 10.22 10.63
CA HIS A 16 3.97 11.37 10.16
C HIS A 16 4.81 11.02 8.94
N ARG A 17 5.01 12.01 8.08
CA ARG A 17 5.91 11.92 6.93
C ARG A 17 7.30 12.41 7.37
N PRO A 18 8.28 11.51 7.54
CA PRO A 18 9.62 11.94 7.91
C PRO A 18 10.33 12.70 6.80
N LYS A 19 9.95 12.39 5.54
CA LYS A 19 10.43 13.06 4.32
C LYS A 19 9.21 13.61 3.57
N SER A 20 9.06 14.92 3.54
CA SER A 20 8.00 15.65 2.84
C SER A 20 8.43 17.10 2.63
N GLU A 21 7.63 17.92 1.93
CA GLU A 21 7.86 19.38 1.85
C GLU A 21 7.92 20.00 3.24
N THR A 22 7.22 19.40 4.18
CA THR A 22 7.17 19.82 5.58
C THR A 22 7.48 18.60 6.44
N PRO A 23 8.76 18.24 6.64
CA PRO A 23 9.14 17.04 7.39
C PRO A 23 8.51 17.00 8.78
N GLY A 24 7.88 15.86 9.09
CA GLY A 24 7.15 15.67 10.35
C GLY A 24 5.67 16.06 10.29
N ASP A 25 5.16 16.47 9.14
CA ASP A 25 3.72 16.66 8.92
C ASP A 25 2.95 15.34 8.88
N ALA A 26 1.63 15.42 8.94
CA ALA A 26 0.72 14.30 8.74
C ALA A 26 -0.33 14.67 7.70
N VAL A 27 -0.70 13.70 6.84
CA VAL A 27 -1.71 13.88 5.80
C VAL A 27 -2.87 12.90 6.00
N SER A 28 -4.07 13.31 5.57
CA SER A 28 -5.26 12.48 5.68
C SER A 28 -5.15 11.16 4.90
N GLU A 29 -4.43 11.14 3.78
CA GLU A 29 -4.10 9.90 3.05
C GLU A 29 -3.40 8.89 3.96
N ALA A 30 -2.43 9.33 4.76
CA ALA A 30 -1.72 8.46 5.71
C ALA A 30 -2.64 7.93 6.82
N VAL A 31 -3.69 8.66 7.18
CA VAL A 31 -4.74 8.18 8.10
C VAL A 31 -5.47 6.99 7.47
N GLY A 32 -5.99 7.14 6.25
CA GLY A 32 -6.68 6.07 5.53
C GLY A 32 -5.80 4.84 5.34
N TYR A 33 -4.59 5.01 4.84
CA TYR A 33 -3.63 3.91 4.66
C TYR A 33 -3.26 3.23 5.98
N GLY A 34 -3.02 4.00 7.03
CA GLY A 34 -2.68 3.46 8.34
C GLY A 34 -3.82 2.65 8.95
N MET A 35 -5.06 3.10 8.81
CA MET A 35 -6.23 2.36 9.26
C MET A 35 -6.41 1.06 8.47
N LEU A 36 -6.24 1.07 7.14
CA LEU A 36 -6.27 -0.15 6.31
C LEU A 36 -5.18 -1.14 6.76
N VAL A 37 -3.95 -0.70 6.94
CA VAL A 37 -2.86 -1.59 7.39
C VAL A 37 -3.13 -2.16 8.78
N ALA A 38 -3.61 -1.36 9.73
CA ALA A 38 -3.95 -1.81 11.07
C ALA A 38 -5.10 -2.83 11.05
N LEU A 39 -6.11 -2.60 10.20
CA LEU A 39 -7.25 -3.51 10.01
C LEU A 39 -6.77 -4.89 9.50
N TYR A 40 -6.00 -4.93 8.43
CA TYR A 40 -5.51 -6.18 7.86
C TYR A 40 -4.41 -6.85 8.70
N ALA A 41 -3.72 -6.09 9.55
CA ALA A 41 -2.84 -6.64 10.59
C ALA A 41 -3.60 -7.17 11.81
N ASN A 42 -4.93 -7.04 11.84
CA ASN A 42 -5.79 -7.35 13.01
C ASN A 42 -5.33 -6.62 14.29
N ASP A 43 -4.95 -5.36 14.15
CA ASP A 43 -4.39 -4.49 15.20
C ASP A 43 -5.40 -3.38 15.54
N GLN A 44 -6.43 -3.75 16.32
CA GLN A 44 -7.49 -2.83 16.70
C GLN A 44 -6.98 -1.65 17.54
N GLU A 45 -5.94 -1.85 18.33
CA GLU A 45 -5.36 -0.80 19.17
C GLU A 45 -4.79 0.34 18.33
N HIS A 46 -3.94 0.03 17.34
CA HIS A 46 -3.39 1.05 16.45
C HIS A 46 -4.44 1.62 15.49
N PHE A 47 -5.41 0.82 15.07
CA PHE A 47 -6.55 1.31 14.30
C PHE A 47 -7.29 2.42 15.04
N ASN A 48 -7.69 2.17 16.30
CA ASN A 48 -8.37 3.15 17.13
C ASN A 48 -7.49 4.37 17.44
N SER A 49 -6.20 4.15 17.68
CA SER A 49 -5.24 5.22 17.94
C SER A 49 -5.16 6.23 16.79
N ILE A 50 -5.06 5.74 15.55
CA ILE A 50 -5.01 6.58 14.34
C ILE A 50 -6.34 7.30 14.13
N TRP A 51 -7.44 6.56 14.21
CA TRP A 51 -8.78 7.11 14.03
C TRP A 51 -9.10 8.22 15.04
N GLU A 52 -8.84 8.00 16.34
CA GLU A 52 -9.05 9.00 17.39
C GLU A 52 -8.18 10.24 17.19
N ALA A 53 -6.90 10.07 16.84
CA ALA A 53 -6.01 11.19 16.59
C ALA A 53 -6.47 12.02 15.38
N ALA A 54 -6.90 11.38 14.30
CA ALA A 54 -7.43 12.07 13.13
C ALA A 54 -8.72 12.83 13.46
N ASN A 55 -9.63 12.21 14.21
CA ASN A 55 -10.87 12.85 14.64
C ASN A 55 -10.63 14.08 15.52
N GLU A 56 -9.60 14.02 16.36
CA GLU A 56 -9.27 15.12 17.26
C GLU A 56 -8.58 16.28 16.54
N LYS A 57 -7.68 15.96 15.60
CA LYS A 57 -6.74 16.92 15.01
C LYS A 57 -7.11 17.42 13.63
N MET A 58 -7.73 16.60 12.80
CA MET A 58 -7.91 16.88 11.38
C MET A 58 -9.38 17.05 10.96
N TRP A 59 -10.34 16.48 11.73
CA TRP A 59 -11.75 16.49 11.38
C TRP A 59 -12.38 17.88 11.56
N ASP A 60 -12.99 18.41 10.50
CA ASP A 60 -13.67 19.73 10.51
C ASP A 60 -15.18 19.66 10.76
N GLY A 61 -15.74 18.45 10.90
CA GLY A 61 -17.19 18.21 11.05
C GLY A 61 -17.82 17.46 9.88
N CYS A 62 -17.16 17.43 8.72
CA CYS A 62 -17.64 16.76 7.52
C CYS A 62 -16.57 15.94 6.80
N TYR A 63 -15.32 16.35 6.83
CA TYR A 63 -14.18 15.67 6.22
C TYR A 63 -12.91 15.89 7.07
N TYR A 64 -11.84 15.22 6.72
CA TYR A 64 -10.53 15.49 7.30
C TYR A 64 -9.81 16.57 6.48
N ASN A 65 -9.30 17.59 7.14
CA ASN A 65 -8.35 18.50 6.50
C ASN A 65 -7.14 17.71 6.01
N TRP A 66 -6.71 17.96 4.77
CA TRP A 66 -5.77 17.06 4.11
C TRP A 66 -4.36 17.08 4.71
N GLN A 67 -3.96 18.16 5.42
CA GLN A 67 -2.62 18.26 6.00
C GLN A 67 -2.62 18.94 7.36
N MET A 68 -1.86 18.37 8.27
CA MET A 68 -1.51 18.94 9.57
C MET A 68 0.02 19.10 9.64
N GLY A 69 0.49 20.28 10.00
CA GLY A 69 1.92 20.57 10.17
C GLY A 69 2.55 19.85 11.37
N PRO A 70 3.88 19.84 11.45
CA PRO A 70 4.61 19.21 12.56
C PRO A 70 4.35 19.89 13.91
N ASP A 71 3.84 21.11 13.91
CA ASP A 71 3.40 21.86 15.09
C ASP A 71 2.01 21.45 15.61
N GLY A 72 1.33 20.54 14.91
CA GLY A 72 0.01 20.04 15.27
C GLY A 72 -1.15 20.92 14.84
N ASN A 73 -0.90 21.96 14.04
CA ASN A 73 -1.91 22.84 13.47
C ASN A 73 -2.26 22.40 12.04
N ILE A 74 -3.48 22.68 11.59
CA ILE A 74 -3.87 22.46 10.19
C ILE A 74 -3.08 23.42 9.30
N SER A 75 -2.38 22.86 8.34
CA SER A 75 -1.59 23.58 7.33
C SER A 75 -2.18 23.43 5.92
N GLY A 76 -3.05 22.44 5.70
CA GLY A 76 -3.82 22.27 4.47
C GLY A 76 -5.28 22.00 4.80
N GLU A 77 -6.12 22.98 4.51
CA GLU A 77 -7.57 22.90 4.71
C GLU A 77 -8.25 22.18 3.53
N GLY A 78 -9.41 21.61 3.80
CA GLY A 78 -10.22 20.89 2.82
C GLY A 78 -9.92 19.39 2.76
N ALA A 79 -10.80 18.65 2.08
CA ALA A 79 -10.65 17.22 1.89
C ALA A 79 -9.64 16.87 0.78
N ALA A 80 -8.94 15.76 0.95
CA ALA A 80 -8.36 14.98 -0.14
C ALA A 80 -9.13 13.65 -0.19
N THR A 81 -10.04 13.52 -1.16
CA THR A 81 -11.16 12.56 -1.13
C THR A 81 -10.73 11.09 -1.01
N ASP A 82 -9.53 10.74 -1.43
CA ASP A 82 -8.96 9.39 -1.25
C ASP A 82 -8.85 8.98 0.22
N ALA A 83 -8.65 9.94 1.11
CA ALA A 83 -8.61 9.68 2.54
C ALA A 83 -9.98 9.29 3.11
N GLU A 84 -11.03 10.04 2.75
CA GLU A 84 -12.39 9.76 3.20
C GLU A 84 -12.87 8.38 2.75
N GLU A 85 -12.53 7.99 1.52
CA GLU A 85 -12.84 6.66 0.98
C GLU A 85 -12.20 5.54 1.81
N ASP A 86 -10.91 5.65 2.08
CA ASP A 86 -10.16 4.62 2.78
C ASP A 86 -10.56 4.54 4.26
N VAL A 87 -10.82 5.68 4.90
CA VAL A 87 -11.33 5.73 6.28
C VAL A 87 -12.72 5.13 6.36
N ALA A 88 -13.64 5.52 5.45
CA ALA A 88 -15.01 4.99 5.45
C ALA A 88 -15.02 3.46 5.26
N LEU A 89 -14.26 2.93 4.29
CA LEU A 89 -14.13 1.49 4.11
C LEU A 89 -13.59 0.80 5.35
N SER A 90 -12.51 1.36 5.93
CA SER A 90 -11.87 0.80 7.12
C SER A 90 -12.86 0.71 8.30
N LEU A 91 -13.67 1.73 8.49
CA LEU A 91 -14.70 1.76 9.54
C LEU A 91 -15.83 0.75 9.28
N ILE A 92 -16.28 0.60 8.02
CA ILE A 92 -17.29 -0.41 7.65
C ILE A 92 -16.77 -1.82 7.95
N PHE A 93 -15.51 -2.09 7.62
CA PHE A 93 -14.89 -3.38 7.90
C PHE A 93 -14.63 -3.61 9.38
N ALA A 94 -14.27 -2.56 10.14
CA ALA A 94 -14.12 -2.63 11.59
C ALA A 94 -15.46 -2.98 12.28
N ASP A 95 -16.56 -2.36 11.86
CA ASP A 95 -17.90 -2.67 12.34
C ASP A 95 -18.29 -4.13 12.04
N LYS A 96 -17.95 -4.61 10.85
CA LYS A 96 -18.15 -6.02 10.47
C LYS A 96 -17.34 -6.97 11.34
N LEU A 97 -16.10 -6.63 11.68
CA LEU A 97 -15.26 -7.43 12.60
C LEU A 97 -15.85 -7.45 14.02
N VAL A 98 -16.40 -6.34 14.50
CA VAL A 98 -17.12 -6.27 15.79
C VAL A 98 -18.36 -7.16 15.75
N SER A 99 -19.19 -7.02 14.72
CA SER A 99 -20.42 -7.82 14.56
C SER A 99 -20.14 -9.33 14.48
N ALA A 100 -18.96 -9.71 13.97
CA ALA A 100 -18.48 -11.09 13.92
C ALA A 100 -17.76 -11.55 15.21
N GLY A 101 -17.72 -10.73 16.27
CA GLY A 101 -17.04 -11.03 17.52
C GLY A 101 -15.51 -11.15 17.43
N LYS A 102 -14.91 -10.59 16.36
CA LYS A 102 -13.46 -10.62 16.15
C LYS A 102 -12.76 -9.41 16.75
N TRP A 103 -13.43 -8.27 16.79
CA TRP A 103 -13.02 -7.06 17.46
C TRP A 103 -13.99 -6.68 18.57
N GLN A 104 -13.53 -5.84 19.50
CA GLN A 104 -14.37 -5.30 20.56
C GLN A 104 -15.15 -4.08 20.05
N PRO A 105 -16.41 -3.86 20.50
CA PRO A 105 -17.08 -2.60 20.25
C PRO A 105 -16.24 -1.42 20.71
N TYR A 106 -16.21 -0.37 19.91
CA TYR A 106 -15.47 0.85 20.24
C TYR A 106 -16.29 2.08 19.82
N THR A 107 -16.27 3.09 20.65
CA THR A 107 -16.93 4.38 20.40
C THR A 107 -15.88 5.48 20.50
N SER A 108 -15.81 6.36 19.49
CA SER A 108 -14.90 7.49 19.50
C SER A 108 -15.15 8.40 20.69
N THR A 109 -14.08 8.72 21.39
CA THR A 109 -14.12 9.65 22.54
C THR A 109 -14.45 11.09 22.11
N LYS A 110 -14.17 11.44 20.84
CA LYS A 110 -14.41 12.78 20.30
C LYS A 110 -15.89 13.01 19.98
N PHE A 111 -16.57 12.02 19.38
CA PHE A 111 -17.89 12.22 18.78
C PHE A 111 -18.99 11.38 19.40
N ASN A 112 -18.64 10.41 20.24
CA ASN A 112 -19.55 9.39 20.72
C ASN A 112 -20.20 8.57 19.58
N TYR A 113 -19.49 8.39 18.47
CA TYR A 113 -19.88 7.54 17.33
C TYR A 113 -19.20 6.18 17.41
N GLY A 114 -19.91 5.12 17.01
CA GLY A 114 -19.32 3.84 16.65
C GLY A 114 -18.70 3.87 15.25
N TYR A 115 -18.09 2.77 14.84
CA TYR A 115 -17.49 2.66 13.51
C TYR A 115 -18.51 2.89 12.39
N ALA A 116 -19.66 2.19 12.44
CA ALA A 116 -20.71 2.31 11.44
C ALA A 116 -21.31 3.73 11.37
N ASP A 117 -21.55 4.37 12.53
CA ASP A 117 -22.11 5.71 12.56
C ASP A 117 -21.19 6.74 11.91
N HIS A 118 -19.87 6.63 12.18
CA HIS A 118 -18.91 7.55 11.58
C HIS A 118 -18.71 7.26 10.09
N ALA A 119 -18.66 5.99 9.68
CA ALA A 119 -18.64 5.63 8.26
C ALA A 119 -19.82 6.25 7.52
N LYS A 120 -21.05 6.10 8.07
CA LYS A 120 -22.24 6.72 7.50
C LYS A 120 -22.11 8.23 7.40
N LYS A 121 -21.63 8.91 8.46
CA LYS A 121 -21.40 10.35 8.46
C LYS A 121 -20.44 10.78 7.36
N ILE A 122 -19.32 10.07 7.19
CA ILE A 122 -18.36 10.35 6.11
C ILE A 122 -19.02 10.19 4.74
N LEU A 123 -19.73 9.10 4.50
CA LEU A 123 -20.40 8.87 3.21
C LEU A 123 -21.45 9.94 2.89
N ASP A 124 -22.26 10.35 3.86
CA ASP A 124 -23.22 11.45 3.68
C ASP A 124 -22.51 12.78 3.40
N CYS A 125 -21.37 13.01 4.07
CA CYS A 125 -20.55 14.20 3.86
C CYS A 125 -19.87 14.24 2.50
N MET A 126 -19.41 13.11 1.95
CA MET A 126 -18.83 13.08 0.61
C MET A 126 -19.79 13.61 -0.46
N TRP A 127 -21.10 13.38 -0.29
CA TRP A 127 -22.12 13.92 -1.17
C TRP A 127 -22.43 15.39 -0.85
N SER A 128 -22.63 15.73 0.41
CA SER A 128 -23.04 17.10 0.81
C SER A 128 -21.94 18.14 0.65
N SER A 129 -20.66 17.75 0.71
CA SER A 129 -19.51 18.61 0.49
C SER A 129 -18.99 18.60 -0.95
N GLN A 130 -19.72 17.94 -1.87
CA GLN A 130 -19.35 17.84 -3.29
C GLN A 130 -17.98 17.13 -3.54
N GLN A 131 -17.59 16.22 -2.69
CA GLN A 131 -16.52 15.26 -3.00
C GLN A 131 -16.99 14.22 -4.01
N VAL A 132 -18.30 13.99 -4.07
CA VAL A 132 -18.97 13.31 -5.18
C VAL A 132 -19.98 14.29 -5.78
N THR A 133 -19.88 14.54 -7.08
CA THR A 133 -20.80 15.43 -7.80
C THR A 133 -22.17 14.78 -7.97
N SER A 134 -23.18 15.59 -8.28
CA SER A 134 -24.52 15.07 -8.57
C SER A 134 -24.57 14.13 -9.80
N SER A 135 -23.56 14.21 -10.68
CA SER A 135 -23.37 13.30 -11.83
C SER A 135 -22.61 12.00 -11.49
N GLY A 136 -22.22 11.81 -10.23
CA GLY A 136 -21.47 10.63 -9.76
C GLY A 136 -19.97 10.69 -10.05
N ILE A 137 -19.41 11.85 -10.35
CA ILE A 137 -17.96 12.01 -10.51
C ILE A 137 -17.32 12.22 -9.16
N LEU A 138 -16.30 11.41 -8.85
CA LEU A 138 -15.47 11.65 -7.67
C LEU A 138 -14.57 12.86 -7.94
N ALA A 139 -14.74 13.90 -7.15
CA ALA A 139 -13.87 15.07 -7.13
C ALA A 139 -12.65 14.80 -6.25
N PRO A 140 -11.49 15.40 -6.54
CA PRO A 140 -10.30 15.18 -5.72
C PRO A 140 -10.35 15.87 -4.34
N GLY A 141 -11.34 16.75 -4.12
CA GLY A 141 -11.55 17.40 -2.83
C GLY A 141 -12.94 17.99 -2.68
N ALA A 142 -13.27 18.49 -1.51
CA ALA A 142 -14.57 19.09 -1.20
C ALA A 142 -14.78 20.38 -2.00
N GLY A 143 -15.72 20.34 -2.96
CA GLY A 143 -15.98 21.48 -3.85
C GLY A 143 -14.82 21.85 -4.77
N TRP A 144 -13.85 20.96 -4.95
CA TRP A 144 -12.67 21.16 -5.79
C TRP A 144 -12.54 20.07 -6.85
N GLY A 145 -12.58 20.43 -8.13
CA GLY A 145 -12.54 19.50 -9.25
C GLY A 145 -13.90 18.95 -9.64
N GLY A 146 -14.02 17.63 -9.80
CA GLY A 146 -15.25 16.96 -10.25
C GLY A 146 -15.49 17.13 -11.74
N ASP A 147 -16.50 17.90 -12.14
CA ASP A 147 -16.85 18.12 -13.55
C ASP A 147 -15.75 18.85 -14.35
N SER A 148 -14.84 19.57 -13.69
CA SER A 148 -13.76 20.30 -14.35
C SER A 148 -12.48 19.47 -14.52
N PHE A 149 -12.09 18.72 -13.50
CA PHE A 149 -10.94 17.80 -13.50
C PHE A 149 -11.08 16.76 -12.38
N VAL A 150 -10.39 15.67 -12.53
CA VAL A 150 -10.32 14.56 -11.57
C VAL A 150 -8.89 14.11 -11.35
N ASN A 151 -8.64 13.46 -10.20
CA ASN A 151 -7.47 12.64 -9.96
C ASN A 151 -7.88 11.18 -10.06
N PRO A 152 -7.70 10.52 -11.21
CA PRO A 152 -8.19 9.14 -11.37
C PRO A 152 -7.46 8.12 -10.48
N GLY A 153 -6.30 8.48 -9.92
CA GLY A 153 -5.59 7.67 -8.92
C GLY A 153 -6.36 7.52 -7.61
N TYR A 154 -7.36 8.36 -7.36
CA TYR A 154 -8.26 8.26 -6.21
C TYR A 154 -9.41 7.28 -6.43
N PHE A 155 -9.77 6.96 -7.67
CA PHE A 155 -10.94 6.13 -7.97
C PHE A 155 -10.83 4.74 -7.34
N SER A 156 -11.82 4.40 -6.52
CA SER A 156 -11.84 3.18 -5.71
C SER A 156 -13.13 2.36 -5.97
N PRO A 157 -13.35 1.82 -7.19
CA PRO A 157 -14.63 1.22 -7.56
C PRO A 157 -15.06 0.05 -6.67
N ALA A 158 -14.11 -0.70 -6.11
CA ALA A 158 -14.42 -1.75 -5.14
C ALA A 158 -15.01 -1.19 -3.84
N TRP A 159 -14.52 -0.02 -3.37
CA TRP A 159 -15.06 0.67 -2.20
C TRP A 159 -16.49 1.13 -2.44
N TYR A 160 -16.76 1.72 -3.60
CA TYR A 160 -18.12 2.18 -3.95
C TYR A 160 -19.13 1.03 -3.98
N LYS A 161 -18.73 -0.17 -4.40
CA LYS A 161 -19.58 -1.37 -4.33
C LYS A 161 -19.86 -1.82 -2.89
N ILE A 162 -18.92 -1.63 -1.98
CA ILE A 162 -19.14 -1.84 -0.53
C ILE A 162 -20.05 -0.75 0.01
N PHE A 163 -19.81 0.52 -0.34
CA PHE A 163 -20.65 1.65 0.08
C PHE A 163 -22.09 1.49 -0.42
N ALA A 164 -22.28 1.01 -1.65
CA ALA A 164 -23.60 0.72 -2.20
C ALA A 164 -24.41 -0.29 -1.35
N LYS A 165 -23.72 -1.23 -0.71
CA LYS A 165 -24.37 -2.21 0.18
C LYS A 165 -24.59 -1.68 1.60
N PHE A 166 -23.76 -0.75 2.03
CA PHE A 166 -23.79 -0.21 3.40
C PHE A 166 -24.72 1.01 3.52
N ASP A 167 -24.72 1.89 2.52
CA ASP A 167 -25.49 3.11 2.50
C ASP A 167 -26.98 2.82 2.24
N SER A 168 -27.87 3.48 2.97
CA SER A 168 -29.32 3.40 2.73
C SER A 168 -29.75 3.89 1.35
N ASN A 169 -28.93 4.74 0.69
CA ASN A 169 -29.10 5.20 -0.69
C ASN A 169 -27.99 4.61 -1.58
N GLY A 170 -27.92 3.27 -1.62
CA GLY A 170 -26.85 2.55 -2.31
C GLY A 170 -26.75 2.82 -3.80
N ASP A 171 -27.86 3.12 -4.48
CA ASP A 171 -27.88 3.35 -5.94
C ASP A 171 -26.99 4.53 -6.34
N ARG A 172 -26.83 5.54 -5.49
CA ARG A 172 -25.94 6.66 -5.75
C ARG A 172 -24.47 6.21 -5.92
N TRP A 173 -24.05 5.18 -5.19
CA TRP A 173 -22.70 4.65 -5.27
C TRP A 173 -22.48 3.75 -6.50
N ASN A 174 -23.53 3.04 -6.98
CA ASN A 174 -23.48 2.34 -8.26
C ASN A 174 -23.23 3.30 -9.42
N MET A 175 -23.85 4.49 -9.38
CA MET A 175 -23.58 5.54 -10.37
C MET A 175 -22.11 5.99 -10.34
N VAL A 176 -21.49 6.09 -9.15
CA VAL A 176 -20.04 6.43 -9.03
C VAL A 176 -19.17 5.33 -9.64
N VAL A 177 -19.50 4.04 -9.45
CA VAL A 177 -18.81 2.92 -10.10
C VAL A 177 -18.85 3.06 -11.61
N ASP A 178 -20.04 3.28 -12.18
CA ASP A 178 -20.20 3.37 -13.63
C ASP A 178 -19.48 4.59 -14.20
N LYS A 179 -19.57 5.73 -13.51
CA LYS A 179 -18.86 6.96 -13.88
C LYS A 179 -17.35 6.82 -13.81
N THR A 180 -16.83 6.08 -12.82
CA THR A 180 -15.41 5.74 -12.72
C THR A 180 -14.92 5.04 -13.99
N TYR A 181 -15.57 3.96 -14.40
CA TYR A 181 -15.15 3.22 -15.60
C TYR A 181 -15.40 3.98 -16.89
N GLU A 182 -16.45 4.80 -16.96
CA GLU A 182 -16.68 5.71 -18.10
C GLU A 182 -15.47 6.66 -18.26
N ILE A 183 -15.01 7.30 -17.16
CA ILE A 183 -13.89 8.23 -17.21
C ILE A 183 -12.59 7.51 -17.52
N LEU A 184 -12.32 6.35 -16.88
CA LEU A 184 -11.13 5.56 -17.18
C LEU A 184 -11.04 5.18 -18.64
N SER A 185 -12.16 4.77 -19.26
CA SER A 185 -12.19 4.39 -20.67
C SER A 185 -11.87 5.52 -21.64
N LYS A 186 -12.00 6.77 -21.19
CA LYS A 186 -11.67 7.97 -21.97
C LYS A 186 -10.23 8.45 -21.75
N SER A 187 -9.49 7.83 -20.82
CA SER A 187 -8.10 8.24 -20.56
C SER A 187 -7.26 8.17 -21.84
N PRO A 188 -6.42 9.20 -22.10
CA PRO A 188 -5.46 9.16 -23.20
C PRO A 188 -4.51 7.97 -23.16
N GLY A 189 -4.28 7.42 -21.96
CA GLY A 189 -3.44 6.24 -21.72
C GLY A 189 -4.20 4.91 -21.69
N TYR A 190 -5.50 4.87 -21.94
CA TYR A 190 -6.33 3.66 -21.75
C TYR A 190 -5.81 2.44 -22.51
N SER A 191 -5.36 2.61 -23.76
CA SER A 191 -4.82 1.51 -24.56
C SER A 191 -3.51 0.92 -24.01
N MET A 192 -2.83 1.66 -23.16
CA MET A 192 -1.64 1.23 -22.38
C MET A 192 -2.00 0.84 -20.94
N GLY A 193 -3.28 0.91 -20.58
CA GLY A 193 -3.73 0.68 -19.19
C GLY A 193 -3.13 1.67 -18.21
N MET A 194 -3.02 2.93 -18.61
CA MET A 194 -2.48 4.02 -17.83
C MET A 194 -3.42 5.22 -17.81
N ILE A 195 -3.28 6.04 -16.79
CA ILE A 195 -3.97 7.31 -16.61
C ILE A 195 -2.95 8.39 -16.24
N PRO A 196 -3.18 9.67 -16.54
CA PRO A 196 -2.39 10.74 -15.94
C PRO A 196 -2.79 10.98 -14.48
N ASP A 197 -1.93 11.64 -13.69
CA ASP A 197 -2.29 12.04 -12.32
C ASP A 197 -3.54 12.93 -12.32
N TRP A 198 -3.64 13.83 -13.30
CA TRP A 198 -4.78 14.74 -13.45
C TRP A 198 -5.33 14.73 -14.87
N MET A 199 -6.63 14.59 -15.03
CA MET A 199 -7.30 14.67 -16.31
C MET A 199 -8.71 15.28 -16.20
N ARG A 200 -9.28 15.67 -17.32
CA ARG A 200 -10.69 16.05 -17.40
C ARG A 200 -11.57 14.81 -17.51
N PRO A 201 -12.81 14.83 -16.97
CA PRO A 201 -13.72 13.67 -17.05
C PRO A 201 -14.08 13.27 -18.48
N ASP A 202 -13.95 14.17 -19.45
CA ASP A 202 -14.18 13.93 -20.86
C ASP A 202 -13.01 13.23 -21.59
N GLY A 203 -11.91 12.98 -20.89
CA GLY A 203 -10.70 12.33 -21.42
C GLY A 203 -9.65 13.31 -21.93
N ASN A 204 -9.93 14.61 -21.91
CA ASN A 204 -8.92 15.61 -22.28
C ASN A 204 -7.87 15.80 -21.17
N TRP A 205 -6.74 16.30 -21.57
CA TRP A 205 -5.69 16.68 -20.64
C TRP A 205 -6.21 17.77 -19.69
N ALA A 206 -5.99 17.61 -18.40
CA ALA A 206 -6.12 18.71 -17.47
C ALA A 206 -5.05 19.76 -17.79
N GLY A 207 -5.40 21.01 -17.73
CA GLY A 207 -4.44 22.10 -17.90
C GLY A 207 -3.41 22.18 -16.76
N SER A 208 -2.91 23.35 -16.48
CA SER A 208 -1.97 23.59 -15.38
C SER A 208 -2.67 23.40 -14.03
N LEU A 209 -2.55 22.22 -13.46
CA LEU A 209 -3.07 21.88 -12.13
C LEU A 209 -1.92 21.47 -11.23
N GLY A 210 -1.80 22.14 -10.09
CA GLY A 210 -0.84 21.80 -9.05
C GLY A 210 0.62 22.03 -9.43
N TYR A 211 1.49 21.47 -8.63
CA TYR A 211 2.92 21.41 -8.89
C TYR A 211 3.17 20.57 -10.13
N ASN A 212 4.05 20.99 -11.01
CA ASN A 212 4.42 20.17 -12.13
C ASN A 212 3.28 19.85 -13.13
N ALA A 213 2.50 20.86 -13.44
CA ALA A 213 1.27 20.77 -14.24
C ALA A 213 1.43 19.98 -15.55
N TYR A 214 2.59 20.06 -16.20
CA TYR A 214 2.84 19.33 -17.43
C TYR A 214 2.88 17.82 -17.19
N PHE A 215 3.70 17.34 -16.26
CA PHE A 215 3.85 15.91 -16.02
C PHE A 215 2.61 15.27 -15.38
N ASN A 216 2.03 15.93 -14.40
CA ASN A 216 0.82 15.43 -13.71
C ASN A 216 -0.35 15.21 -14.66
N SER A 217 -0.43 15.99 -15.75
CA SER A 217 -1.47 15.83 -16.75
C SER A 217 -1.07 14.95 -17.95
N ARG A 218 0.20 14.55 -18.08
CA ARG A 218 0.74 13.88 -19.27
C ARG A 218 1.40 12.54 -18.98
N ALA A 219 1.64 12.23 -17.73
CA ALA A 219 2.36 11.05 -17.31
C ALA A 219 1.53 10.17 -16.39
N PHE A 220 1.80 8.88 -16.47
CA PHE A 220 1.46 7.91 -15.46
C PHE A 220 2.51 7.98 -14.37
N PHE A 221 2.19 8.74 -13.30
CA PHE A 221 3.14 9.09 -12.28
C PHE A 221 2.63 8.71 -10.87
N LYS A 222 2.93 9.49 -9.87
CA LYS A 222 2.73 9.13 -8.47
C LYS A 222 1.29 8.92 -8.07
N ASP A 223 0.44 9.87 -8.39
CA ASP A 223 -0.97 9.76 -8.04
C ASP A 223 -1.66 8.70 -8.89
N ALA A 224 -1.33 8.69 -10.17
CA ALA A 224 -1.91 7.80 -11.16
C ALA A 224 -1.61 6.33 -10.88
N ILE A 225 -0.40 5.99 -10.42
CA ILE A 225 0.00 4.57 -10.28
C ILE A 225 -0.87 3.80 -9.29
N ARG A 226 -1.52 4.49 -8.35
CA ARG A 226 -2.48 3.89 -7.40
C ARG A 226 -3.65 3.21 -8.09
N ILE A 227 -4.01 3.62 -9.32
CA ILE A 227 -5.13 3.04 -10.04
C ILE A 227 -4.96 1.54 -10.29
N LEU A 228 -3.72 1.07 -10.47
CA LEU A 228 -3.46 -0.35 -10.68
C LEU A 228 -3.95 -1.16 -9.48
N TRP A 229 -3.64 -0.73 -8.27
CA TRP A 229 -4.10 -1.35 -7.04
C TRP A 229 -5.62 -1.21 -6.85
N ARG A 230 -6.15 0.02 -7.01
CA ARG A 230 -7.58 0.32 -6.82
C ARG A 230 -8.47 -0.52 -7.75
N VAL A 231 -8.10 -0.60 -9.02
CA VAL A 231 -8.85 -1.36 -10.03
C VAL A 231 -8.61 -2.87 -9.90
N ALA A 232 -7.39 -3.30 -9.50
CA ALA A 232 -7.12 -4.72 -9.27
C ALA A 232 -7.97 -5.30 -8.13
N ILE A 233 -8.23 -4.52 -7.09
CA ILE A 233 -9.14 -4.94 -6.01
C ILE A 233 -10.53 -5.23 -6.56
N ASP A 234 -11.06 -4.38 -7.43
CA ASP A 234 -12.38 -4.59 -8.02
C ASP A 234 -12.42 -5.81 -8.95
N ALA A 235 -11.37 -6.02 -9.73
CA ALA A 235 -11.22 -7.22 -10.53
C ALA A 235 -11.20 -8.50 -9.69
N VAL A 236 -10.49 -8.47 -8.55
CA VAL A 236 -10.33 -9.64 -7.67
C VAL A 236 -11.54 -9.88 -6.79
N TRP A 237 -12.10 -8.84 -6.15
CA TRP A 237 -13.21 -9.01 -5.21
C TRP A 237 -14.55 -9.19 -5.90
N PHE A 238 -14.78 -8.52 -7.02
CA PHE A 238 -16.08 -8.46 -7.69
C PHE A 238 -16.10 -9.03 -9.10
N ASN A 239 -14.96 -9.56 -9.55
CA ASN A 239 -14.83 -10.12 -10.91
C ASN A 239 -15.22 -9.12 -12.03
N GLU A 240 -15.00 -7.82 -11.80
CA GLU A 240 -15.40 -6.73 -12.69
C GLU A 240 -14.67 -6.81 -14.03
N SER A 241 -15.44 -6.91 -15.11
CA SER A 241 -14.87 -7.07 -16.46
C SER A 241 -14.15 -5.81 -16.96
N ARG A 242 -14.70 -4.61 -16.68
CA ARG A 242 -14.09 -3.33 -17.06
C ARG A 242 -12.75 -3.11 -16.39
N ALA A 243 -12.66 -3.54 -15.12
CA ALA A 243 -11.41 -3.55 -14.37
C ALA A 243 -10.36 -4.46 -15.03
N LYS A 244 -10.79 -5.68 -15.38
CA LYS A 244 -9.90 -6.65 -16.05
C LYS A 244 -9.42 -6.16 -17.40
N ASP A 245 -10.28 -5.50 -18.18
CA ASP A 245 -9.89 -5.00 -19.49
C ASP A 245 -8.86 -3.87 -19.39
N PHE A 246 -9.03 -2.94 -18.43
CA PHE A 246 -8.02 -1.94 -18.13
C PHE A 246 -6.68 -2.57 -17.72
N LEU A 247 -6.72 -3.52 -16.79
CA LEU A 247 -5.51 -4.18 -16.28
C LEU A 247 -4.81 -5.09 -17.30
N LYS A 248 -5.56 -5.70 -18.26
CA LYS A 248 -4.95 -6.42 -19.38
C LYS A 248 -4.11 -5.49 -20.25
N ASN A 249 -4.60 -4.28 -20.51
CA ASN A 249 -3.82 -3.27 -21.23
C ASN A 249 -2.57 -2.89 -20.43
N SER A 250 -2.69 -2.70 -19.11
CA SER A 250 -1.56 -2.39 -18.23
C SER A 250 -0.51 -3.50 -18.26
N LEU A 251 -0.93 -4.76 -18.10
CA LEU A 251 -0.01 -5.89 -18.09
C LEU A 251 0.63 -6.11 -19.46
N ALA A 252 -0.12 -5.99 -20.54
CA ALA A 252 0.42 -6.09 -21.91
C ALA A 252 1.47 -5.01 -22.17
N PHE A 253 1.21 -3.77 -21.72
CA PHE A 253 2.16 -2.68 -21.83
C PHE A 253 3.45 -2.97 -21.07
N ILE A 254 3.37 -3.26 -19.78
CA ILE A 254 4.59 -3.47 -18.97
C ILE A 254 5.38 -4.69 -19.44
N ASN A 255 4.71 -5.75 -19.88
CA ASN A 255 5.37 -6.92 -20.47
C ASN A 255 6.11 -6.57 -21.76
N SER A 256 5.56 -5.67 -22.59
CA SER A 256 6.25 -5.17 -23.80
C SER A 256 7.51 -4.35 -23.50
N LYS A 257 7.61 -3.80 -22.29
CA LYS A 257 8.77 -3.01 -21.83
C LYS A 257 9.82 -3.86 -21.10
N GLY A 258 9.53 -5.12 -20.77
CA GLY A 258 10.46 -6.03 -20.06
C GLY A 258 9.89 -6.64 -18.79
N GLY A 259 8.59 -6.53 -18.56
CA GLY A 259 7.88 -7.16 -17.43
C GLY A 259 8.20 -6.53 -16.09
N ALA A 260 8.32 -7.35 -15.06
CA ALA A 260 8.50 -6.89 -13.67
C ALA A 260 9.72 -5.94 -13.50
N ALA A 261 10.83 -6.23 -14.16
CA ALA A 261 12.04 -5.41 -14.10
C ALA A 261 11.89 -4.02 -14.77
N ALA A 262 10.83 -3.83 -15.57
CA ALA A 262 10.52 -2.54 -16.21
C ALA A 262 9.49 -1.72 -15.42
N SER A 263 9.06 -2.17 -14.24
CA SER A 263 8.10 -1.44 -13.39
C SER A 263 8.62 -0.05 -13.07
N ASN A 264 7.95 0.98 -13.60
CA ASN A 264 8.40 2.37 -13.52
C ASN A 264 7.22 3.33 -13.79
N PHE A 265 7.50 4.60 -13.89
CA PHE A 265 6.62 5.67 -14.35
C PHE A 265 6.84 5.94 -15.85
N TYR A 266 5.78 6.33 -16.55
CA TYR A 266 5.79 6.44 -18.01
C TYR A 266 5.06 7.67 -18.52
N GLN A 267 5.54 8.25 -19.61
CA GLN A 267 4.92 9.39 -20.29
C GLN A 267 3.80 8.89 -21.20
N ILE A 268 2.55 9.25 -20.90
CA ILE A 268 1.40 8.85 -21.71
C ILE A 268 1.45 9.57 -23.07
N GLU A 269 1.73 10.87 -23.06
CA GLU A 269 1.79 11.70 -24.27
C GLU A 269 2.86 11.21 -25.27
N LYS A 270 3.94 10.63 -24.78
CA LYS A 270 5.02 10.07 -25.61
C LYS A 270 4.93 8.55 -25.74
N ALA A 271 3.70 8.03 -25.83
CA ALA A 271 3.42 6.61 -26.11
C ALA A 271 4.16 5.63 -25.16
N GLY A 272 4.28 5.97 -23.90
CA GLY A 272 4.90 5.12 -22.89
C GLY A 272 6.44 5.12 -22.93
N GLU A 273 7.07 6.23 -23.26
CA GLU A 273 8.48 6.44 -22.94
C GLU A 273 8.66 6.57 -21.43
N LEU A 274 9.84 6.20 -20.92
CA LEU A 274 10.20 6.45 -19.53
C LEU A 274 10.16 7.93 -19.23
N LEU A 275 9.77 8.28 -18.02
CA LEU A 275 9.90 9.66 -17.55
C LEU A 275 11.39 10.05 -17.52
N PRO A 276 11.76 11.21 -18.11
CA PRO A 276 13.14 11.64 -18.13
C PRO A 276 13.65 11.92 -16.71
N ALA A 277 14.90 11.55 -16.47
CA ALA A 277 15.53 11.70 -15.16
C ALA A 277 15.63 13.16 -14.70
N ASP A 278 15.83 14.08 -15.62
CA ASP A 278 16.24 15.44 -15.30
C ASP A 278 15.09 16.47 -15.26
N ASP A 279 13.99 16.23 -15.99
CA ASP A 279 12.94 17.23 -16.20
C ASP A 279 11.91 17.34 -15.05
N ILE A 280 11.82 16.35 -14.20
CA ILE A 280 10.82 16.34 -13.10
C ILE A 280 11.24 17.27 -11.95
N TRP A 281 12.51 17.58 -11.84
CA TRP A 281 13.08 18.37 -10.75
C TRP A 281 13.06 19.87 -10.99
N THR A 282 13.09 20.29 -12.24
CA THR A 282 13.12 21.71 -12.59
C THR A 282 11.86 22.45 -12.20
N ASP A 283 10.72 21.73 -12.05
CA ASP A 283 9.44 22.31 -11.67
C ASP A 283 9.16 22.27 -10.17
N PHE A 284 9.86 21.43 -9.41
CA PHE A 284 9.88 21.54 -7.95
C PHE A 284 10.84 22.66 -7.54
N ASN A 285 10.32 23.85 -7.55
CA ASN A 285 11.05 25.08 -7.22
C ASN A 285 11.31 25.19 -5.70
N ASP A 286 11.63 24.08 -5.05
CA ASP A 286 12.03 24.08 -3.65
C ASP A 286 13.55 23.92 -3.53
N SER A 287 14.23 25.03 -3.76
CA SER A 287 15.68 25.19 -3.55
C SER A 287 16.14 24.89 -2.11
N LYS A 288 15.20 24.63 -1.18
CA LYS A 288 15.49 24.41 0.23
C LYS A 288 15.68 22.95 0.60
N ASN A 289 15.23 22.00 -0.26
CA ASN A 289 15.22 20.58 0.07
C ASN A 289 15.59 19.64 -1.08
N GLU A 290 16.36 20.08 -2.08
CA GLU A 290 16.78 19.25 -3.22
C GLU A 290 17.39 17.90 -2.82
N SER A 291 18.07 17.82 -1.70
CA SER A 291 18.70 16.58 -1.21
C SER A 291 17.71 15.60 -0.55
N THR A 292 16.56 16.08 -0.07
CA THR A 292 15.58 15.26 0.67
C THR A 292 14.43 14.76 -0.20
N TRP A 293 14.26 15.33 -1.40
CA TRP A 293 13.08 15.17 -2.24
C TRP A 293 13.31 14.38 -3.51
N ARG A 294 14.43 13.71 -3.66
CA ARG A 294 14.64 12.86 -4.81
C ARG A 294 13.66 11.71 -4.78
N TYR A 295 12.47 11.92 -5.36
CA TYR A 295 11.62 10.85 -5.75
C TYR A 295 12.39 9.92 -6.66
N ARG A 296 12.59 8.70 -6.22
CA ARG A 296 13.17 7.68 -7.07
C ARG A 296 12.24 7.49 -8.26
N ARG A 297 12.67 7.94 -9.42
CA ARG A 297 11.99 7.81 -10.70
C ARG A 297 12.24 6.47 -11.32
N GLU A 298 12.89 5.64 -10.57
CA GLU A 298 13.45 4.42 -10.99
C GLU A 298 12.52 3.28 -10.59
N HIS A 299 12.83 2.15 -11.11
CA HIS A 299 12.37 0.87 -10.65
C HIS A 299 12.50 0.76 -9.12
N SER A 300 11.41 0.67 -8.41
CA SER A 300 11.36 0.75 -6.95
C SER A 300 10.29 -0.19 -6.37
N HIS A 301 10.34 -0.39 -5.06
CA HIS A 301 9.31 -1.15 -4.35
C HIS A 301 7.90 -0.59 -4.55
N LEU A 302 7.76 0.73 -4.67
CA LEU A 302 6.48 1.36 -4.99
C LEU A 302 5.98 0.91 -6.36
N THR A 303 6.81 1.11 -7.42
CA THR A 303 6.37 0.80 -8.78
C THR A 303 6.14 -0.68 -8.99
N VAL A 304 7.05 -1.53 -8.51
CA VAL A 304 6.85 -2.99 -8.57
C VAL A 304 5.62 -3.43 -7.78
N GLY A 305 5.41 -2.87 -6.59
CA GLY A 305 4.22 -3.15 -5.77
C GLY A 305 2.92 -2.86 -6.50
N MET A 306 2.84 -1.73 -7.18
CA MET A 306 1.63 -1.36 -7.92
C MET A 306 1.45 -2.18 -9.22
N TRP A 307 2.49 -2.31 -10.04
CA TRP A 307 2.41 -3.14 -11.25
C TRP A 307 2.13 -4.62 -10.93
N SER A 308 2.57 -5.13 -9.78
CA SER A 308 2.28 -6.50 -9.35
C SER A 308 0.78 -6.79 -9.19
N THR A 309 -0.01 -5.77 -8.85
CA THR A 309 -1.46 -5.93 -8.69
C THR A 309 -2.18 -6.19 -10.00
N ALA A 310 -1.71 -5.63 -11.11
CA ALA A 310 -2.21 -5.95 -12.45
C ALA A 310 -1.85 -7.40 -12.81
N ALA A 311 -0.61 -7.82 -12.55
CA ALA A 311 -0.19 -9.21 -12.78
C ALA A 311 -1.01 -10.20 -11.93
N LEU A 312 -1.33 -9.85 -10.68
CA LEU A 312 -2.21 -10.66 -9.83
C LEU A 312 -3.60 -10.83 -10.45
N ALA A 313 -4.21 -9.73 -10.89
CA ALA A 313 -5.61 -9.71 -11.29
C ALA A 313 -5.87 -10.37 -12.65
N VAL A 314 -4.94 -10.24 -13.60
CA VAL A 314 -5.15 -10.68 -14.99
C VAL A 314 -3.97 -11.43 -15.61
N GLY A 315 -2.83 -11.54 -14.91
CA GLY A 315 -1.64 -12.22 -15.42
C GLY A 315 -1.71 -13.74 -15.32
N GLU A 316 -0.87 -14.38 -16.10
CA GLU A 316 -0.60 -15.81 -15.95
C GLU A 316 0.24 -16.09 -14.70
N SER A 317 0.42 -17.37 -14.39
CA SER A 317 1.23 -17.76 -13.22
C SER A 317 2.68 -17.27 -13.31
N THR A 318 3.24 -17.24 -14.52
CA THR A 318 4.59 -16.71 -14.79
C THR A 318 4.72 -15.24 -14.49
N ASP A 319 3.71 -14.42 -14.85
CA ASP A 319 3.69 -12.99 -14.52
C ASP A 319 3.65 -12.80 -13.01
N ARG A 320 2.73 -13.49 -12.33
CA ARG A 320 2.57 -13.40 -10.87
C ARG A 320 3.86 -13.76 -10.14
N ILE A 321 4.54 -14.83 -10.56
CA ILE A 321 5.82 -15.22 -9.99
C ILE A 321 6.87 -14.13 -10.22
N ALA A 322 7.03 -13.66 -11.47
CA ALA A 322 8.05 -12.68 -11.81
C ALA A 322 7.87 -11.35 -11.02
N PHE A 323 6.65 -10.84 -10.92
CA PHE A 323 6.38 -9.63 -10.14
C PHE A 323 6.54 -9.83 -8.64
N SER A 324 6.19 -11.01 -8.13
CA SER A 324 6.39 -11.34 -6.71
C SER A 324 7.86 -11.47 -6.34
N GLU A 325 8.65 -12.10 -7.19
CA GLU A 325 10.10 -12.22 -7.01
C GLU A 325 10.78 -10.85 -7.11
N GLU A 326 10.34 -10.02 -8.05
CA GLU A 326 10.87 -8.66 -8.21
C GLU A 326 10.59 -7.80 -6.98
N LEU A 327 9.34 -7.79 -6.49
CA LEU A 327 8.99 -7.08 -5.26
C LEU A 327 9.78 -7.60 -4.05
N GLY A 328 10.01 -8.90 -4.00
CA GLY A 328 10.80 -9.54 -2.95
C GLY A 328 12.24 -9.05 -2.86
N LYS A 329 12.83 -8.56 -3.95
CA LYS A 329 14.20 -8.01 -3.96
C LYS A 329 14.32 -6.73 -3.12
N PHE A 330 13.24 -5.99 -2.97
CA PHE A 330 13.18 -4.77 -2.17
C PHE A 330 12.86 -5.01 -0.70
N TYR A 331 12.55 -6.24 -0.30
CA TYR A 331 12.25 -6.54 1.09
C TYR A 331 13.53 -6.67 1.92
N GLU A 332 13.77 -5.72 2.80
CA GLU A 332 14.98 -5.65 3.63
C GLU A 332 14.84 -6.39 4.98
N GLY A 333 13.67 -6.94 5.26
CA GLY A 333 13.35 -7.58 6.53
C GLY A 333 12.81 -6.59 7.56
N GLY A 334 12.34 -7.11 8.69
CA GLY A 334 11.78 -6.27 9.76
C GLY A 334 10.52 -5.51 9.38
N ASP A 335 9.75 -6.05 8.42
CA ASP A 335 8.53 -5.45 7.88
C ASP A 335 8.78 -4.16 7.07
N PHE A 336 9.89 -4.09 6.36
CA PHE A 336 10.33 -2.91 5.64
C PHE A 336 10.74 -3.21 4.20
N PHE A 337 10.31 -2.35 3.26
CA PHE A 337 10.77 -2.33 1.89
C PHE A 337 11.71 -1.14 1.68
N GLY A 338 12.78 -1.34 0.93
CA GLY A 338 13.72 -0.31 0.57
C GLY A 338 14.44 -0.62 -0.73
N ASN A 339 15.16 0.33 -1.26
CA ASN A 339 16.10 0.07 -2.33
C ASN A 339 17.45 -0.23 -1.68
N ALA A 340 17.99 -1.40 -1.93
CA ALA A 340 19.27 -1.85 -1.37
C ALA A 340 20.46 -0.93 -1.71
N VAL A 341 20.29 -0.06 -2.69
CA VAL A 341 21.27 0.97 -3.07
C VAL A 341 20.50 2.28 -3.17
N ASP A 342 20.82 3.25 -2.34
CA ASP A 342 20.45 4.63 -2.59
C ASP A 342 21.35 5.18 -3.71
N PRO A 343 20.89 5.26 -4.97
CA PRO A 343 21.71 5.75 -6.05
C PRO A 343 22.01 7.25 -5.92
N THR A 344 21.33 7.94 -5.00
CA THR A 344 21.48 9.38 -4.83
C THR A 344 22.55 9.78 -3.84
N GLY A 345 23.07 8.82 -3.04
CA GLY A 345 24.21 9.06 -2.12
C GLY A 345 24.03 10.21 -1.13
N GLY A 346 22.79 10.66 -0.92
CA GLY A 346 22.56 11.95 -0.31
C GLY A 346 22.16 11.93 1.15
N ILE A 347 21.62 10.82 1.62
CA ILE A 347 21.32 10.66 3.05
C ILE A 347 21.65 9.21 3.37
N GLU A 348 22.63 9.01 4.25
CA GLU A 348 22.84 7.72 4.85
C GLU A 348 21.51 7.24 5.47
N ASP A 349 20.84 6.34 4.80
CA ASP A 349 19.64 5.72 5.34
C ASP A 349 20.02 4.63 6.35
N THR A 350 20.68 5.05 7.40
CA THR A 350 21.02 4.19 8.54
C THR A 350 19.76 3.77 9.30
N LEU A 351 18.58 4.31 8.96
CA LEU A 351 17.34 4.16 9.73
C LEU A 351 16.14 3.71 8.91
N HIS A 352 16.32 3.22 7.66
CA HIS A 352 15.21 2.86 6.78
C HIS A 352 14.19 4.00 6.64
N ASN A 353 14.66 5.14 6.22
CA ASN A 353 13.91 6.40 6.18
C ASN A 353 13.25 6.60 4.80
N GLU A 354 12.55 5.58 4.32
CA GLU A 354 11.80 5.65 3.07
C GLU A 354 10.56 6.54 3.22
N MET A 355 10.02 7.00 2.09
CA MET A 355 8.78 7.75 2.10
C MET A 355 7.62 6.88 2.56
N TYR A 356 6.72 7.45 3.35
CA TYR A 356 5.54 6.73 3.83
C TYR A 356 4.72 6.15 2.67
N PHE A 357 4.53 6.93 1.61
CA PHE A 357 3.78 6.58 0.42
C PHE A 357 4.34 5.32 -0.25
N ASP A 358 5.65 5.29 -0.48
CA ASP A 358 6.34 4.17 -1.12
C ASP A 358 6.20 2.88 -0.29
N GLN A 359 6.32 3.00 1.03
CA GLN A 359 6.15 1.88 1.96
C GLN A 359 4.72 1.33 1.96
N PHE A 360 3.72 2.22 1.99
CA PHE A 360 2.32 1.78 1.96
C PHE A 360 1.96 1.11 0.65
N LEU A 361 2.35 1.67 -0.49
CA LEU A 361 2.02 1.08 -1.79
C LEU A 361 2.75 -0.26 -2.02
N ALA A 362 4.01 -0.38 -1.61
CA ALA A 362 4.70 -1.67 -1.61
C ALA A 362 3.97 -2.71 -0.73
N TRP A 363 3.53 -2.29 0.45
CA TRP A 363 2.77 -3.16 1.35
C TRP A 363 1.42 -3.58 0.76
N PHE A 364 0.68 -2.66 0.12
CA PHE A 364 -0.59 -2.99 -0.54
C PHE A 364 -0.36 -3.98 -1.68
N GLY A 365 0.66 -3.78 -2.51
CA GLY A 365 1.03 -4.75 -3.54
C GLY A 365 1.35 -6.12 -2.96
N ALA A 366 2.22 -6.19 -1.96
CA ALA A 366 2.60 -7.42 -1.29
C ALA A 366 1.41 -8.12 -0.60
N SER A 367 0.53 -7.35 0.06
CA SER A 367 -0.64 -7.91 0.74
C SER A 367 -1.68 -8.46 -0.23
N MET A 368 -1.86 -7.83 -1.38
CA MET A 368 -2.68 -8.38 -2.46
C MET A 368 -2.08 -9.66 -3.02
N MET A 369 -0.78 -9.64 -3.38
CA MET A 369 -0.07 -10.82 -3.92
C MET A 369 -0.08 -12.01 -2.96
N SER A 370 -0.06 -11.78 -1.66
CA SER A 370 -0.17 -12.83 -0.63
C SER A 370 -1.61 -13.28 -0.33
N GLY A 371 -2.63 -12.61 -0.91
CA GLY A 371 -4.04 -12.89 -0.65
C GLY A 371 -4.53 -12.43 0.72
N THR A 372 -3.76 -11.62 1.44
CA THR A 372 -4.16 -11.10 2.76
C THR A 372 -5.05 -9.86 2.66
N PHE A 373 -4.99 -9.13 1.55
CA PHE A 373 -5.85 -7.99 1.28
C PHE A 373 -7.19 -8.46 0.67
N MET A 374 -8.10 -8.91 1.51
CA MET A 374 -9.36 -9.55 1.13
C MET A 374 -10.57 -8.66 1.46
N ASN A 375 -11.70 -8.91 0.79
CA ASN A 375 -12.98 -8.34 1.21
C ASN A 375 -13.39 -8.92 2.57
N VAL A 376 -13.32 -8.12 3.62
CA VAL A 376 -13.58 -8.55 5.00
C VAL A 376 -15.02 -9.05 5.17
N ILE A 377 -15.98 -8.43 4.48
CA ILE A 377 -17.39 -8.84 4.55
C ILE A 377 -17.54 -10.26 3.97
N ASP A 378 -17.02 -10.47 2.77
CA ASP A 378 -17.12 -11.79 2.12
C ASP A 378 -16.32 -12.85 2.89
N ALA A 379 -15.17 -12.51 3.45
CA ALA A 379 -14.36 -13.43 4.26
C ALA A 379 -15.07 -13.88 5.54
N ILE A 380 -15.93 -13.03 6.11
CA ILE A 380 -16.74 -13.34 7.30
C ILE A 380 -18.00 -14.09 6.91
N ASP A 381 -18.76 -13.60 5.92
CA ASP A 381 -20.06 -14.15 5.57
C ASP A 381 -19.96 -15.44 4.75
N ASN A 382 -18.90 -15.59 3.94
CA ASN A 382 -18.67 -16.73 3.06
C ASN A 382 -17.26 -17.32 3.22
N PRO A 383 -16.87 -17.80 4.41
CA PRO A 383 -15.49 -18.24 4.68
C PRO A 383 -15.01 -19.37 3.76
N LYS A 384 -15.92 -20.17 3.16
CA LYS A 384 -15.58 -21.21 2.19
C LYS A 384 -15.30 -20.65 0.78
N ALA A 385 -15.91 -19.52 0.41
CA ALA A 385 -15.68 -18.87 -0.88
C ALA A 385 -14.37 -18.05 -0.86
N ALA A 386 -14.03 -17.47 0.27
CA ALA A 386 -12.76 -16.74 0.46
C ALA A 386 -11.52 -17.65 0.31
N THR A 387 -11.67 -18.97 0.52
CA THR A 387 -10.64 -19.98 0.28
C THR A 387 -10.70 -20.59 -1.13
N ALA A 388 -11.76 -20.32 -1.89
CA ALA A 388 -12.05 -20.90 -3.20
C ALA A 388 -11.70 -19.99 -4.40
N GLY A 389 -11.21 -18.79 -4.20
CA GLY A 389 -10.53 -18.03 -5.23
C GLY A 389 -9.32 -18.82 -5.67
N ASP A 390 -9.42 -19.42 -6.84
CA ASP A 390 -8.55 -20.40 -7.50
C ASP A 390 -7.14 -20.58 -6.89
N SER A 391 -7.11 -21.13 -5.68
CA SER A 391 -5.90 -21.48 -4.96
C SER A 391 -5.26 -22.77 -5.51
N SER A 392 -5.88 -23.37 -6.54
CA SER A 392 -5.36 -24.60 -7.15
C SER A 392 -4.06 -24.37 -7.94
N SER A 393 -3.73 -23.11 -8.27
CA SER A 393 -2.45 -22.73 -8.87
C SER A 393 -1.47 -22.04 -7.90
N LEU A 394 -1.92 -21.64 -6.71
CA LEU A 394 -1.07 -21.06 -5.66
C LEU A 394 -0.69 -22.09 -4.60
N THR A 395 -0.15 -23.21 -5.01
CA THR A 395 0.28 -24.30 -4.09
C THR A 395 1.53 -23.97 -3.27
N LYS A 396 2.07 -22.76 -3.35
CA LYS A 396 3.00 -22.18 -2.35
C LYS A 396 2.83 -20.66 -2.33
N PRO A 397 2.68 -20.01 -1.17
CA PRO A 397 2.87 -18.56 -1.09
C PRO A 397 4.32 -18.26 -1.50
N VAL A 398 4.49 -17.55 -2.62
CA VAL A 398 5.81 -17.21 -3.18
C VAL A 398 6.53 -16.17 -2.31
N ILE A 399 5.77 -15.44 -1.51
CA ILE A 399 6.34 -14.66 -0.40
C ILE A 399 5.70 -15.19 0.88
N GLY A 400 6.52 -15.84 1.71
CA GLY A 400 6.12 -16.32 3.02
C GLY A 400 5.89 -15.19 4.01
N ILE A 401 4.94 -14.30 3.73
CA ILE A 401 4.28 -13.50 4.76
C ILE A 401 3.13 -14.37 5.31
N ALA A 402 3.45 -15.60 5.62
CA ALA A 402 2.69 -16.28 6.63
C ALA A 402 2.95 -15.53 7.94
N HIS A 403 1.91 -15.16 8.66
CA HIS A 403 2.00 -14.84 10.08
C HIS A 403 2.45 -16.09 10.87
N SER A 404 3.56 -16.68 10.49
CA SER A 404 4.39 -17.41 11.43
C SER A 404 5.00 -16.29 12.27
N ARG A 405 4.67 -16.25 13.55
CA ARG A 405 5.39 -15.42 14.51
C ARG A 405 6.88 -15.66 14.30
N ILE A 406 7.50 -14.81 13.44
CA ILE A 406 8.95 -14.77 13.36
C ILE A 406 9.35 -14.10 14.66
N LYS A 407 9.67 -14.89 15.64
CA LYS A 407 10.35 -14.40 16.81
C LYS A 407 11.75 -14.01 16.38
N ALA A 408 11.91 -12.75 16.00
CA ALA A 408 13.19 -12.21 15.63
C ALA A 408 14.15 -12.30 16.82
N ASN A 409 15.32 -12.91 16.59
CA ASN A 409 16.53 -12.86 17.43
C ASN A 409 16.52 -13.46 18.84
N ALA A 410 15.37 -13.80 19.45
CA ALA A 410 15.38 -14.15 20.88
C ALA A 410 15.60 -15.65 21.19
N ASP A 411 15.32 -16.55 20.26
CA ASP A 411 15.18 -17.98 20.57
C ASP A 411 16.27 -18.90 20.00
N ILE A 412 16.97 -18.52 18.91
CA ILE A 412 18.13 -19.28 18.44
C ILE A 412 19.35 -18.86 19.28
N ARG A 413 19.80 -19.74 20.17
CA ARG A 413 21.07 -19.51 20.88
C ARG A 413 22.22 -19.87 19.94
N LEU A 414 23.28 -19.07 19.98
CA LEU A 414 24.48 -19.24 19.19
C LEU A 414 25.67 -19.33 20.12
N THR A 415 26.45 -20.41 19.98
CA THR A 415 27.68 -20.64 20.76
C THR A 415 28.83 -20.87 19.77
N HIS A 416 29.88 -20.05 19.88
CA HIS A 416 31.12 -20.28 19.14
C HIS A 416 31.94 -21.36 19.79
N MET A 417 32.36 -22.40 19.00
CA MET A 417 33.12 -23.54 19.43
C MET A 417 34.34 -23.73 18.51
N GLY A 418 35.38 -22.95 18.75
CA GLY A 418 36.57 -22.97 17.89
C GLY A 418 36.20 -22.64 16.41
N ASN A 419 36.40 -23.63 15.53
CA ASN A 419 36.10 -23.53 14.10
C ASN A 419 34.65 -23.90 13.75
N ALA A 420 33.75 -23.96 14.74
CA ALA A 420 32.36 -24.32 14.50
C ALA A 420 31.44 -23.29 15.24
N ILE A 421 30.18 -23.28 14.83
CA ILE A 421 29.10 -22.55 15.49
C ILE A 421 27.98 -23.54 15.79
N LEU A 422 27.59 -23.59 17.05
CA LEU A 422 26.44 -24.37 17.51
C LEU A 422 25.23 -23.47 17.62
N PHE A 423 24.19 -23.81 16.87
CA PHE A 423 22.86 -23.21 16.98
C PHE A 423 21.97 -24.14 17.80
N THR A 424 21.20 -23.59 18.74
CA THR A 424 20.30 -24.35 19.60
C THR A 424 18.93 -23.71 19.72
N LEU A 425 17.89 -24.57 19.76
CA LEU A 425 16.52 -24.23 20.12
C LEU A 425 16.04 -25.18 21.22
N PRO A 426 15.06 -24.76 22.05
CA PRO A 426 14.48 -25.61 23.08
C PRO A 426 13.77 -26.86 22.54
N GLU A 427 13.44 -26.87 21.25
CA GLU A 427 12.66 -27.91 20.58
C GLU A 427 13.31 -28.37 19.26
N VAL A 428 12.87 -29.51 18.78
CA VAL A 428 13.35 -30.06 17.51
C VAL A 428 12.87 -29.19 16.34
N ALA A 429 13.80 -28.77 15.50
CA ALA A 429 13.56 -27.92 14.34
C ALA A 429 14.23 -28.48 13.07
N GLU A 430 13.73 -28.05 11.93
CA GLU A 430 14.42 -28.17 10.65
C GLU A 430 15.25 -26.91 10.45
N TRP A 431 16.57 -27.08 10.27
CA TRP A 431 17.54 -26.00 10.14
C TRP A 431 17.99 -25.85 8.70
N ASN A 432 18.11 -24.63 8.23
CA ASN A 432 18.69 -24.29 6.95
C ASN A 432 19.62 -23.08 7.11
N LEU A 433 20.85 -23.20 6.60
CA LEU A 433 21.82 -22.12 6.58
C LEU A 433 22.02 -21.64 5.15
N TYR A 434 22.03 -20.32 4.95
CA TYR A 434 22.16 -19.67 3.66
C TYR A 434 23.30 -18.66 3.66
N ASP A 435 23.95 -18.46 2.51
CA ASP A 435 24.79 -17.30 2.27
C ASP A 435 23.95 -16.03 1.99
N MET A 436 24.59 -14.90 1.79
CA MET A 436 23.91 -13.64 1.49
C MET A 436 23.31 -13.58 0.09
N ASN A 437 23.66 -14.51 -0.80
CA ASN A 437 23.09 -14.66 -2.13
C ASN A 437 21.86 -15.60 -2.13
N GLY A 438 21.48 -16.11 -0.95
CA GLY A 438 20.34 -17.02 -0.80
C GLY A 438 20.64 -18.48 -1.14
N HIS A 439 21.89 -18.85 -1.41
CA HIS A 439 22.26 -20.23 -1.63
C HIS A 439 22.26 -21.00 -0.31
N LYS A 440 21.61 -22.14 -0.28
CA LYS A 440 21.60 -23.03 0.88
C LYS A 440 22.98 -23.69 1.05
N ILE A 441 23.62 -23.41 2.19
CA ILE A 441 24.96 -23.87 2.53
C ILE A 441 24.91 -25.22 3.28
N ALA A 442 23.94 -25.34 4.19
CA ALA A 442 23.80 -26.51 5.03
C ALA A 442 22.39 -26.70 5.56
N GLU A 443 22.03 -27.92 5.94
CA GLU A 443 20.75 -28.23 6.57
C GLU A 443 20.93 -29.27 7.67
N ALA A 444 20.01 -29.26 8.64
CA ALA A 444 19.98 -30.27 9.71
C ALA A 444 18.57 -30.39 10.29
N ARG A 445 18.33 -31.43 11.11
CA ARG A 445 17.12 -31.62 11.89
C ARG A 445 17.48 -32.01 13.33
N GLY A 446 16.97 -31.30 14.30
CA GLY A 446 17.25 -31.55 15.71
C GLY A 446 17.03 -30.29 16.54
N SER A 447 17.20 -30.37 17.85
CA SER A 447 17.22 -29.20 18.74
C SER A 447 18.53 -28.41 18.63
N ASN A 448 19.57 -29.04 18.02
CA ASN A 448 20.89 -28.44 17.82
C ASN A 448 21.33 -28.60 16.38
N PHE A 449 22.04 -27.60 15.86
CA PHE A 449 22.70 -27.63 14.57
C PHE A 449 24.16 -27.16 14.74
N LEU A 450 25.11 -28.02 14.55
CA LEU A 450 26.56 -27.72 14.57
C LEU A 450 27.02 -27.47 13.14
N TRP A 451 27.46 -26.26 12.85
CA TRP A 451 28.00 -25.88 11.56
C TRP A 451 29.51 -25.59 11.66
N GLN A 452 30.29 -26.25 10.83
CA GLN A 452 31.71 -25.92 10.67
C GLN A 452 31.81 -24.61 9.91
N LYS A 453 32.53 -23.61 10.46
CA LYS A 453 32.68 -22.29 9.86
C LYS A 453 33.24 -22.42 8.45
N GLY A 454 32.57 -21.83 7.49
CA GLY A 454 33.03 -21.63 6.13
C GLY A 454 33.94 -20.41 6.01
N ASN A 455 33.96 -19.78 4.84
CA ASN A 455 34.67 -18.54 4.58
C ASN A 455 34.17 -17.42 5.48
N GLN A 456 35.03 -16.40 5.69
CA GLN A 456 34.59 -15.18 6.32
C GLN A 456 33.40 -14.59 5.57
N GLY A 457 32.37 -14.12 6.28
CA GLY A 457 31.17 -13.60 5.66
C GLY A 457 30.00 -13.54 6.59
N VAL A 458 28.87 -13.18 6.02
CA VAL A 458 27.59 -13.13 6.73
C VAL A 458 26.67 -14.23 6.21
N TYR A 459 26.00 -14.90 7.13
CA TYR A 459 25.13 -16.03 6.84
C TYR A 459 23.78 -15.84 7.55
N ILE A 460 22.74 -16.50 7.01
CA ILE A 460 21.41 -16.48 7.59
C ILE A 460 21.05 -17.91 7.99
N ILE A 461 20.83 -18.14 9.28
CA ILE A 461 20.28 -19.41 9.80
C ILE A 461 18.77 -19.27 9.96
N LYS A 462 18.05 -20.21 9.36
CA LYS A 462 16.59 -20.35 9.54
C LYS A 462 16.32 -21.69 10.22
N ALA A 463 15.38 -21.69 11.16
CA ALA A 463 14.88 -22.91 11.79
C ALA A 463 13.36 -22.92 11.77
N ARG A 464 12.76 -24.11 11.59
CA ARG A 464 11.30 -24.27 11.61
C ARG A 464 10.92 -25.39 12.57
N SER A 465 10.07 -25.08 13.57
CA SER A 465 9.54 -26.04 14.52
C SER A 465 8.07 -25.79 14.80
N LYS A 466 7.23 -26.83 14.77
CA LYS A 466 5.78 -26.76 15.10
C LYS A 466 5.03 -25.57 14.50
N GLY A 467 5.32 -25.22 13.22
CA GLY A 467 4.69 -24.09 12.55
C GLY A 467 5.29 -22.72 12.88
N THR A 468 6.26 -22.63 13.79
CA THR A 468 7.01 -21.41 14.10
C THR A 468 8.31 -21.39 13.32
N SER A 469 8.64 -20.26 12.71
CA SER A 469 9.91 -20.04 12.02
C SER A 469 10.78 -19.08 12.84
N TYR A 470 12.06 -19.43 12.93
CA TYR A 470 13.09 -18.65 13.62
C TYR A 470 14.15 -18.26 12.59
N MET A 471 14.73 -17.09 12.71
CA MET A 471 15.79 -16.63 11.83
C MET A 471 16.82 -15.81 12.60
N ARG A 472 18.09 -16.00 12.26
CA ARG A 472 19.18 -15.22 12.84
C ARG A 472 20.30 -14.97 11.82
N LYS A 473 20.82 -13.75 11.80
CA LYS A 473 22.01 -13.37 11.04
C LYS A 473 23.27 -13.71 11.84
N VAL A 474 24.27 -14.30 11.16
CA VAL A 474 25.51 -14.77 11.76
C VAL A 474 26.70 -14.22 10.98
N ALA A 475 27.57 -13.47 11.64
CA ALA A 475 28.82 -13.02 11.05
C ALA A 475 29.96 -13.97 11.43
N VAL A 476 30.68 -14.48 10.45
CA VAL A 476 31.92 -15.25 10.62
C VAL A 476 33.08 -14.32 10.31
N ARG A 477 33.90 -14.08 11.33
CA ARG A 477 35.10 -13.25 11.25
C ARG A 477 36.34 -14.13 11.15
#